data_e3b65a8cab8257255ad892886e840093
#
_entry.id   e3b65a8cab8257255ad892886e840093
#
_cell.length_a   1.000
_cell.length_b   1.000
_cell.length_c   1.000
_cell.angle_alpha   90.00
_cell.angle_beta   90.00
_cell.angle_gamma   90.00
#
_symmetry.space_group_name_H-M   'P 1'
#
loop_
_entity.id
_entity.type
_entity.pdbx_description
1 polymer ?
#
loop_
_entity_poly.entity_id
_entity_poly.type
_entity_poly.pdbx_seq_one_letter_code
_entity_poly.pdbx_strand_id
1 'polypeptide(L)'
;MGIIASAVAFAALAAPSGASAAAAPSDVASGFWARSQIVWSVDQGWMGTLSDGRFRPGALATRAAAARVLAHANQRVNNVPFQPDAFTQAVTAGWITAGDGPRGAITQLEFDRAIVRILGIGSSARKLNTLRAADGWRPRLPRGFGAEQAVRQAGGRYNAPAGADDSETWPSSQLERTHLAVQAYQLGHLSGWWRSAVTNQEAVTSALPAYTPLKKQVLGFAIRYAGAPYIWGGTSASPQTLFGTRVQGGFDCSGFVWWVLKLQTYTLADGTTWSGDAQIAWRTTYDMSAHVPFAKRIARADLRPGDILFWSSNPKGRLTDSSTIYHTGIYLGNGWTINSHGSGAGVTLDYMGDGAGWFHDAFAFGWRVLPKGR
;
A
#
# COMPACT_ATOMS: atom_id res chain seq x y z
N MET A 1 -25.33 15.23 -3.75
CA MET A 1 -25.04 13.77 -3.80
C MET A 1 -23.79 13.56 -2.94
N GLY A 2 -24.00 13.13 -1.69
CA GLY A 2 -22.90 13.00 -0.71
C GLY A 2 -22.07 11.76 -0.99
N ILE A 3 -20.78 11.94 -1.24
CA ILE A 3 -19.79 10.87 -1.26
C ILE A 3 -19.40 10.61 0.20
N ILE A 4 -19.88 9.49 0.76
CA ILE A 4 -19.47 9.04 2.10
C ILE A 4 -18.10 8.39 1.94
N ALA A 5 -17.04 9.12 2.27
CA ALA A 5 -15.71 8.57 2.43
C ALA A 5 -15.63 7.91 3.81
N SER A 6 -15.53 6.60 3.83
CA SER A 6 -15.37 5.82 5.06
C SER A 6 -13.92 5.81 5.50
N ALA A 7 -13.65 6.36 6.67
CA ALA A 7 -12.37 6.21 7.35
C ALA A 7 -12.11 4.74 7.66
N VAL A 8 -10.94 4.24 7.30
CA VAL A 8 -10.47 2.92 7.76
C VAL A 8 -10.01 3.06 9.21
N ALA A 9 -10.95 3.02 10.14
CA ALA A 9 -10.63 2.72 11.53
C ALA A 9 -10.50 1.18 11.64
N PHE A 10 -9.29 0.68 11.81
CA PHE A 10 -9.10 -0.71 12.24
C PHE A 10 -9.58 -0.84 13.68
N ALA A 11 -10.87 -1.14 13.86
CA ALA A 11 -11.35 -1.68 15.12
C ALA A 11 -10.74 -3.07 15.28
N ALA A 12 -10.00 -3.29 16.34
CA ALA A 12 -9.65 -4.62 16.79
C ALA A 12 -10.96 -5.36 17.08
N LEU A 13 -11.41 -6.19 16.15
CA LEU A 13 -12.55 -7.06 16.35
C LEU A 13 -12.20 -8.08 17.43
N ALA A 14 -12.87 -7.98 18.58
CA ALA A 14 -12.88 -9.02 19.58
C ALA A 14 -13.35 -10.31 18.91
N ALA A 15 -12.55 -11.38 19.03
CA ALA A 15 -12.91 -12.70 18.53
C ALA A 15 -14.19 -13.18 19.21
N PRO A 16 -15.12 -13.85 18.49
CA PRO A 16 -16.27 -14.48 19.11
C PRO A 16 -15.78 -15.56 20.08
N SER A 17 -16.12 -15.41 21.34
CA SER A 17 -15.88 -16.39 22.38
C SER A 17 -16.75 -17.62 22.13
N GLY A 18 -16.15 -18.79 21.81
CA GLY A 18 -16.90 -20.04 21.78
C GLY A 18 -16.37 -21.20 20.92
N ALA A 19 -15.41 -21.00 20.03
CA ALA A 19 -14.73 -22.11 19.37
C ALA A 19 -13.42 -22.41 20.08
N SER A 20 -13.18 -23.68 20.44
CA SER A 20 -11.85 -24.12 20.90
C SER A 20 -10.83 -23.70 19.85
N ALA A 21 -9.98 -22.72 20.18
CA ALA A 21 -8.98 -22.24 19.24
C ALA A 21 -8.11 -23.44 18.85
N ALA A 22 -8.08 -23.76 17.55
CA ALA A 22 -7.20 -24.79 17.04
C ALA A 22 -5.76 -24.51 17.52
N ALA A 23 -5.07 -25.57 17.95
CA ALA A 23 -3.70 -25.43 18.40
C ALA A 23 -2.85 -24.87 17.25
N ALA A 24 -2.12 -23.79 17.53
CA ALA A 24 -1.25 -23.22 16.51
C ALA A 24 -0.20 -24.26 16.07
N PRO A 25 0.21 -24.26 14.78
CA PRO A 25 1.31 -25.10 14.33
C PRO A 25 2.54 -24.90 15.21
N SER A 26 3.24 -25.99 15.55
CA SER A 26 4.29 -26.05 16.57
C SER A 26 5.48 -25.11 16.28
N ASP A 27 5.68 -24.75 15.03
CA ASP A 27 6.75 -23.86 14.56
C ASP A 27 6.31 -22.38 14.43
N VAL A 28 5.09 -22.05 14.90
CA VAL A 28 4.58 -20.66 14.94
C VAL A 28 4.61 -20.19 16.39
N ALA A 29 5.66 -19.43 16.75
CA ALA A 29 5.88 -18.93 18.09
C ALA A 29 4.69 -18.09 18.60
N SER A 30 4.50 -18.04 19.93
CA SER A 30 3.39 -17.28 20.56
C SER A 30 3.42 -15.78 20.21
N GLY A 31 4.62 -15.18 20.09
CA GLY A 31 4.82 -13.78 19.71
C GLY A 31 4.99 -13.54 18.21
N PHE A 32 4.78 -14.55 17.36
CA PHE A 32 4.93 -14.33 15.92
C PHE A 32 3.86 -13.37 15.39
N TRP A 33 4.26 -12.35 14.66
CA TRP A 33 3.39 -11.24 14.26
C TRP A 33 2.13 -11.64 13.48
N ALA A 34 2.20 -12.70 12.68
CA ALA A 34 1.08 -13.19 11.88
C ALA A 34 0.42 -14.46 12.47
N ARG A 35 0.69 -14.78 13.75
CA ARG A 35 0.20 -16.02 14.37
C ARG A 35 -1.33 -16.18 14.26
N SER A 36 -2.07 -15.13 14.57
CA SER A 36 -3.55 -15.20 14.52
C SER A 36 -4.08 -15.48 13.13
N GLN A 37 -3.50 -14.86 12.11
CA GLN A 37 -3.87 -15.06 10.71
C GLN A 37 -3.49 -16.47 10.21
N ILE A 38 -2.33 -16.97 10.64
CA ILE A 38 -1.89 -18.34 10.33
C ILE A 38 -2.85 -19.34 10.96
N VAL A 39 -3.13 -19.21 12.27
CA VAL A 39 -4.05 -20.12 12.98
C VAL A 39 -5.41 -20.10 12.31
N TRP A 40 -5.98 -18.93 12.04
CA TRP A 40 -7.25 -18.79 11.36
C TRP A 40 -7.23 -19.46 9.98
N SER A 41 -6.21 -19.22 9.17
CA SER A 41 -6.12 -19.77 7.81
C SER A 41 -6.03 -21.30 7.78
N VAL A 42 -5.38 -21.88 8.79
CA VAL A 42 -5.28 -23.35 8.94
C VAL A 42 -6.58 -23.92 9.48
N ASP A 43 -7.16 -23.32 10.52
CA ASP A 43 -8.42 -23.74 11.12
C ASP A 43 -9.58 -23.71 10.12
N GLN A 44 -9.68 -22.64 9.34
CA GLN A 44 -10.70 -22.49 8.28
C GLN A 44 -10.40 -23.28 7.00
N GLY A 45 -9.30 -24.03 6.96
CA GLY A 45 -8.92 -24.87 5.83
C GLY A 45 -8.44 -24.11 4.58
N TRP A 46 -8.25 -22.77 4.67
CA TRP A 46 -7.71 -21.98 3.56
C TRP A 46 -6.26 -22.33 3.25
N MET A 47 -5.50 -22.67 4.28
CA MET A 47 -4.15 -23.21 4.17
C MET A 47 -4.04 -24.50 4.99
N GLY A 48 -2.98 -25.27 4.74
CA GLY A 48 -2.67 -26.46 5.53
C GLY A 48 -1.27 -26.38 6.12
N THR A 49 -1.01 -27.21 7.14
CA THR A 49 0.36 -27.56 7.54
C THR A 49 0.98 -28.49 6.50
N LEU A 50 2.30 -28.64 6.55
CA LEU A 50 3.02 -29.63 5.75
C LEU A 50 2.87 -31.03 6.37
N SER A 51 3.38 -32.03 5.68
CA SER A 51 3.28 -33.45 6.12
C SER A 51 3.91 -33.71 7.51
N ASP A 52 4.82 -32.86 7.95
CA ASP A 52 5.45 -32.90 9.27
C ASP A 52 4.66 -32.13 10.36
N GLY A 53 3.46 -31.65 10.04
CA GLY A 53 2.60 -30.88 10.94
C GLY A 53 3.03 -29.40 11.13
N ARG A 54 4.10 -28.94 10.47
CA ARG A 54 4.60 -27.57 10.57
C ARG A 54 3.97 -26.66 9.53
N PHE A 55 3.87 -25.39 9.85
CA PHE A 55 3.41 -24.35 8.91
C PHE A 55 4.55 -23.82 8.05
N ARG A 56 5.76 -23.68 8.59
CA ARG A 56 6.96 -23.06 7.98
C ARG A 56 6.69 -21.66 7.47
N PRO A 57 6.53 -20.66 8.35
CA PRO A 57 6.13 -19.30 8.02
C PRO A 57 6.97 -18.64 6.92
N GLY A 58 8.30 -18.74 6.98
CA GLY A 58 9.24 -18.16 6.00
C GLY A 58 9.46 -19.00 4.73
N ALA A 59 8.80 -20.14 4.57
CA ALA A 59 8.90 -20.91 3.32
C ALA A 59 8.10 -20.23 2.20
N LEU A 60 8.56 -20.36 0.96
CA LEU A 60 7.84 -19.85 -0.20
C LEU A 60 6.47 -20.54 -0.34
N ALA A 61 5.46 -19.73 -0.64
CA ALA A 61 4.13 -20.23 -0.95
C ALA A 61 4.12 -20.90 -2.32
N THR A 62 3.60 -22.10 -2.38
CA THR A 62 3.45 -22.82 -3.66
C THR A 62 2.22 -22.32 -4.42
N ARG A 63 2.20 -22.52 -5.75
CA ARG A 63 1.04 -22.24 -6.59
C ARG A 63 -0.19 -23.02 -6.16
N ALA A 64 -0.03 -24.25 -5.67
CA ALA A 64 -1.13 -25.04 -5.12
C ALA A 64 -1.70 -24.43 -3.83
N ALA A 65 -0.84 -23.94 -2.93
CA ALA A 65 -1.30 -23.25 -1.72
C ALA A 65 -2.03 -21.94 -2.06
N ALA A 66 -1.50 -21.16 -2.98
CA ALA A 66 -2.13 -19.93 -3.47
C ALA A 66 -3.49 -20.22 -4.15
N ALA A 67 -3.55 -21.24 -5.01
CA ALA A 67 -4.78 -21.68 -5.69
C ALA A 67 -5.86 -22.07 -4.68
N ARG A 68 -5.49 -22.77 -3.60
CA ARG A 68 -6.42 -23.14 -2.53
C ARG A 68 -7.01 -21.88 -1.85
N VAL A 69 -6.18 -20.90 -1.50
CA VAL A 69 -6.65 -19.63 -0.93
C VAL A 69 -7.60 -18.92 -1.90
N LEU A 70 -7.25 -18.87 -3.20
CA LEU A 70 -8.07 -18.26 -4.23
C LEU A 70 -9.42 -18.99 -4.41
N ALA A 71 -9.45 -20.32 -4.33
CA ALA A 71 -10.69 -21.09 -4.42
C ALA A 71 -11.63 -20.80 -3.23
N HIS A 72 -11.09 -20.70 -2.01
CA HIS A 72 -11.88 -20.27 -0.85
C HIS A 72 -12.36 -18.82 -0.96
N ALA A 73 -11.52 -17.91 -1.47
CA ALA A 73 -11.92 -16.54 -1.73
C ALA A 73 -13.05 -16.47 -2.76
N ASN A 74 -12.97 -17.26 -3.83
CA ASN A 74 -14.02 -17.37 -4.85
C ASN A 74 -15.32 -17.92 -4.27
N GLN A 75 -15.26 -18.96 -3.43
CA GLN A 75 -16.42 -19.47 -2.72
C GLN A 75 -17.07 -18.37 -1.87
N ARG A 76 -16.29 -17.62 -1.11
CA ARG A 76 -16.82 -16.59 -0.22
C ARG A 76 -17.40 -15.39 -0.96
N VAL A 77 -16.77 -14.91 -2.02
CA VAL A 77 -17.16 -13.70 -2.74
C VAL A 77 -18.24 -13.97 -3.79
N ASN A 78 -18.14 -15.10 -4.48
CA ASN A 78 -18.97 -15.42 -5.64
C ASN A 78 -19.94 -16.58 -5.40
N ASN A 79 -19.93 -17.15 -4.18
CA ASN A 79 -20.76 -18.30 -3.79
C ASN A 79 -20.56 -19.54 -4.70
N VAL A 80 -19.33 -19.71 -5.21
CA VAL A 80 -18.95 -20.87 -6.05
C VAL A 80 -18.38 -21.96 -5.14
N PRO A 81 -18.93 -23.18 -5.15
CA PRO A 81 -18.46 -24.26 -4.29
C PRO A 81 -16.94 -24.52 -4.42
N PHE A 82 -16.28 -24.73 -3.28
CA PHE A 82 -14.86 -25.09 -3.25
C PHE A 82 -14.66 -26.44 -3.97
N GLN A 83 -13.65 -26.50 -4.83
CA GLN A 83 -13.24 -27.72 -5.53
C GLN A 83 -11.94 -28.26 -4.93
N PRO A 84 -11.84 -29.58 -4.63
CA PRO A 84 -10.64 -30.18 -4.05
C PRO A 84 -9.37 -29.99 -4.88
N ASP A 85 -9.47 -30.05 -6.22
CA ASP A 85 -8.37 -29.73 -7.12
C ASP A 85 -8.36 -28.23 -7.44
N ALA A 86 -8.05 -27.44 -6.41
CA ALA A 86 -7.99 -25.99 -6.52
C ALA A 86 -6.92 -25.51 -7.51
N PHE A 87 -5.83 -26.26 -7.70
CA PHE A 87 -4.77 -25.85 -8.65
C PHE A 87 -5.26 -25.92 -10.10
N THR A 88 -5.85 -27.06 -10.50
CA THR A 88 -6.42 -27.18 -11.85
C THR A 88 -7.55 -26.18 -12.05
N GLN A 89 -8.41 -25.97 -11.04
CA GLN A 89 -9.45 -24.94 -11.11
C GLN A 89 -8.85 -23.55 -11.37
N ALA A 90 -7.83 -23.15 -10.60
CA ALA A 90 -7.23 -21.83 -10.73
C ALA A 90 -6.53 -21.60 -12.07
N VAL A 91 -5.89 -22.62 -12.62
CA VAL A 91 -5.26 -22.57 -13.94
C VAL A 91 -6.32 -22.52 -15.06
N THR A 92 -7.31 -23.38 -15.02
CA THR A 92 -8.40 -23.44 -16.03
C THR A 92 -9.23 -22.17 -16.04
N ALA A 93 -9.53 -21.60 -14.86
CA ALA A 93 -10.22 -20.32 -14.73
C ALA A 93 -9.32 -19.11 -15.05
N GLY A 94 -8.04 -19.33 -15.35
CA GLY A 94 -7.08 -18.30 -15.68
C GLY A 94 -6.72 -17.36 -14.51
N TRP A 95 -6.96 -17.78 -13.26
CA TRP A 95 -6.57 -16.96 -12.10
C TRP A 95 -5.05 -16.88 -11.97
N ILE A 96 -4.38 -18.01 -12.13
CA ILE A 96 -2.93 -18.14 -12.15
C ILE A 96 -2.47 -18.87 -13.41
N THR A 97 -1.19 -18.76 -13.74
CA THR A 97 -0.58 -19.58 -14.81
C THR A 97 -0.17 -20.95 -14.24
N ALA A 98 -0.05 -21.97 -15.09
CA ALA A 98 0.49 -23.27 -14.67
C ALA A 98 1.94 -23.13 -14.15
N GLY A 99 2.75 -22.25 -14.79
CA GLY A 99 4.15 -22.00 -14.42
C GLY A 99 4.95 -23.29 -14.26
N ASP A 100 5.72 -23.37 -13.16
CA ASP A 100 6.50 -24.57 -12.77
C ASP A 100 5.64 -25.63 -12.06
N GLY A 101 4.35 -25.66 -12.33
CA GLY A 101 3.40 -26.62 -11.75
C GLY A 101 2.97 -26.27 -10.31
N PRO A 102 2.25 -27.19 -9.64
CA PRO A 102 1.64 -26.92 -8.35
C PRO A 102 2.65 -26.64 -7.22
N ARG A 103 3.88 -27.10 -7.35
CA ARG A 103 4.97 -26.88 -6.37
C ARG A 103 5.78 -25.60 -6.63
N GLY A 104 5.65 -25.01 -7.80
CA GLY A 104 6.32 -23.75 -8.14
C GLY A 104 5.90 -22.60 -7.23
N ALA A 105 6.81 -21.66 -7.00
CA ALA A 105 6.51 -20.45 -6.24
C ALA A 105 5.61 -19.49 -7.03
N ILE A 106 4.91 -18.61 -6.31
CA ILE A 106 4.09 -17.54 -6.88
C ILE A 106 4.59 -16.17 -6.40
N THR A 107 4.56 -15.16 -7.28
CA THR A 107 4.90 -13.80 -6.89
C THR A 107 3.68 -13.06 -6.32
N GLN A 108 3.95 -12.02 -5.51
CA GLN A 108 2.90 -11.15 -4.99
C GLN A 108 2.03 -10.58 -6.12
N LEU A 109 2.64 -10.07 -7.19
CA LEU A 109 1.89 -9.49 -8.31
C LEU A 109 1.02 -10.51 -9.06
N GLU A 110 1.49 -11.74 -9.19
CA GLU A 110 0.67 -12.79 -9.80
C GLU A 110 -0.55 -13.11 -8.93
N PHE A 111 -0.36 -13.13 -7.61
CA PHE A 111 -1.45 -13.33 -6.64
C PHE A 111 -2.41 -12.15 -6.63
N ASP A 112 -1.93 -10.89 -6.63
CA ASP A 112 -2.77 -9.70 -6.75
C ASP A 112 -3.64 -9.74 -8.01
N ARG A 113 -3.08 -10.15 -9.16
CA ARG A 113 -3.85 -10.31 -10.41
C ARG A 113 -4.91 -11.39 -10.31
N ALA A 114 -4.63 -12.46 -9.59
CA ALA A 114 -5.62 -13.51 -9.34
C ALA A 114 -6.77 -13.00 -8.45
N ILE A 115 -6.45 -12.24 -7.39
CA ILE A 115 -7.46 -11.58 -6.54
C ILE A 115 -8.33 -10.63 -7.38
N VAL A 116 -7.74 -9.81 -8.24
CA VAL A 116 -8.47 -8.91 -9.15
C VAL A 116 -9.52 -9.67 -9.99
N ARG A 117 -9.16 -10.86 -10.49
CA ARG A 117 -10.08 -11.70 -11.27
C ARG A 117 -11.23 -12.24 -10.41
N ILE A 118 -10.91 -12.75 -9.23
CA ILE A 118 -11.91 -13.31 -8.29
C ILE A 118 -12.86 -12.22 -7.79
N LEU A 119 -12.35 -11.06 -7.45
CA LEU A 119 -13.18 -9.95 -7.00
C LEU A 119 -13.98 -9.29 -8.14
N GLY A 120 -13.70 -9.63 -9.40
CA GLY A 120 -14.38 -9.03 -10.55
C GLY A 120 -14.03 -7.56 -10.79
N ILE A 121 -12.88 -7.08 -10.26
CA ILE A 121 -12.44 -5.67 -10.36
C ILE A 121 -11.42 -5.43 -11.48
N GLY A 122 -11.40 -6.28 -12.49
CA GLY A 122 -10.48 -6.16 -13.61
C GLY A 122 -10.66 -4.88 -14.44
N SER A 123 -11.86 -4.34 -14.54
CA SER A 123 -12.15 -3.04 -15.16
C SER A 123 -11.47 -1.90 -14.40
N SER A 124 -11.62 -1.87 -13.08
CA SER A 124 -11.00 -0.88 -12.19
C SER A 124 -9.48 -0.93 -12.27
N ALA A 125 -8.89 -2.14 -12.19
CA ALA A 125 -7.46 -2.32 -12.34
C ALA A 125 -6.93 -1.84 -13.70
N ARG A 126 -7.65 -2.07 -14.79
CA ARG A 126 -7.28 -1.53 -16.11
C ARG A 126 -7.41 -0.01 -16.15
N LYS A 127 -8.48 0.56 -15.59
CA LYS A 127 -8.71 1.99 -15.55
C LYS A 127 -7.60 2.70 -14.76
N LEU A 128 -7.18 2.18 -13.61
CA LEU A 128 -6.06 2.72 -12.83
C LEU A 128 -4.77 2.82 -13.67
N ASN A 129 -4.52 1.87 -14.57
CA ASN A 129 -3.38 1.93 -15.48
C ASN A 129 -3.50 3.04 -16.57
N THR A 130 -4.62 3.76 -16.63
CA THR A 130 -4.79 4.92 -17.53
C THR A 130 -4.51 6.26 -16.87
N LEU A 131 -3.94 6.26 -15.65
CA LEU A 131 -3.60 7.46 -14.89
C LEU A 131 -2.90 8.51 -15.76
N ARG A 132 -3.45 9.73 -15.78
CA ARG A 132 -2.93 10.86 -16.56
C ARG A 132 -3.27 12.20 -15.92
N ALA A 133 -2.48 13.20 -16.22
CA ALA A 133 -2.78 14.58 -15.88
C ALA A 133 -3.75 15.22 -16.91
N ALA A 134 -4.31 16.39 -16.56
CA ALA A 134 -5.28 17.11 -17.39
C ALA A 134 -4.72 17.55 -18.75
N ASP A 135 -3.39 17.75 -18.85
CA ASP A 135 -2.68 18.05 -20.10
C ASP A 135 -2.33 16.80 -20.95
N GLY A 136 -2.84 15.63 -20.56
CA GLY A 136 -2.60 14.35 -21.23
C GLY A 136 -1.29 13.67 -20.86
N TRP A 137 -0.44 14.28 -20.03
CA TRP A 137 0.80 13.65 -19.57
C TRP A 137 0.51 12.36 -18.78
N ARG A 138 1.28 11.29 -19.07
CA ARG A 138 1.18 9.99 -18.40
C ARG A 138 2.45 9.70 -17.62
N PRO A 139 2.37 9.47 -16.29
CA PRO A 139 3.52 9.01 -15.54
C PRO A 139 3.90 7.58 -15.94
N ARG A 140 5.17 7.23 -15.76
CA ARG A 140 5.60 5.84 -15.89
C ARG A 140 5.12 5.06 -14.66
N LEU A 141 4.07 4.28 -14.83
CA LEU A 141 3.53 3.43 -13.78
C LEU A 141 4.40 2.19 -13.54
N PRO A 142 4.51 1.69 -12.30
CA PRO A 142 5.15 0.41 -12.02
C PRO A 142 4.36 -0.75 -12.65
N ARG A 143 5.08 -1.86 -12.90
CA ARG A 143 4.45 -3.06 -13.45
C ARG A 143 3.35 -3.58 -12.50
N GLY A 144 2.15 -3.72 -13.00
CA GLY A 144 1.02 -4.23 -12.21
C GLY A 144 0.34 -3.20 -11.31
N PHE A 145 0.67 -1.91 -11.47
CA PHE A 145 0.12 -0.80 -10.70
C PHE A 145 -1.40 -0.92 -10.46
N GLY A 146 -2.19 -1.08 -11.52
CA GLY A 146 -3.65 -1.13 -11.37
C GLY A 146 -4.14 -2.32 -10.55
N ALA A 147 -3.52 -3.50 -10.69
CA ALA A 147 -3.89 -4.67 -9.89
C ALA A 147 -3.52 -4.48 -8.42
N GLU A 148 -2.29 -4.04 -8.17
CA GLU A 148 -1.76 -3.81 -6.84
C GLU A 148 -2.58 -2.75 -6.09
N GLN A 149 -2.85 -1.59 -6.70
CA GLN A 149 -3.66 -0.53 -6.11
C GLN A 149 -5.11 -0.99 -5.85
N ALA A 150 -5.74 -1.69 -6.81
CA ALA A 150 -7.10 -2.18 -6.64
C ALA A 150 -7.22 -3.20 -5.48
N VAL A 151 -6.25 -4.11 -5.34
CA VAL A 151 -6.25 -5.12 -4.25
C VAL A 151 -6.00 -4.46 -2.89
N ARG A 152 -5.12 -3.47 -2.81
CA ARG A 152 -4.93 -2.70 -1.56
C ARG A 152 -6.20 -1.96 -1.15
N GLN A 153 -6.84 -1.25 -2.07
CA GLN A 153 -8.09 -0.54 -1.79
C GLN A 153 -9.23 -1.49 -1.41
N ALA A 154 -9.25 -2.69 -1.97
CA ALA A 154 -10.20 -3.72 -1.56
C ALA A 154 -9.90 -4.30 -0.16
N GLY A 155 -8.73 -4.03 0.42
CA GLY A 155 -8.30 -4.63 1.68
C GLY A 155 -7.79 -6.07 1.55
N GLY A 156 -7.47 -6.50 0.33
CA GLY A 156 -6.97 -7.86 0.05
C GLY A 156 -5.46 -8.04 0.24
N ARG A 157 -4.74 -6.95 0.50
CA ARG A 157 -3.29 -6.97 0.73
C ARG A 157 -2.94 -6.18 1.99
N TYR A 158 -1.90 -6.60 2.67
CA TYR A 158 -1.47 -6.02 3.94
C TYR A 158 0.06 -5.93 4.01
N ASN A 159 0.58 -4.87 4.63
CA ASN A 159 1.97 -4.80 5.03
C ASN A 159 2.18 -5.43 6.41
N ALA A 160 3.38 -5.91 6.68
CA ALA A 160 3.77 -6.37 7.99
C ALA A 160 3.73 -5.21 9.01
N PRO A 161 3.44 -5.47 10.29
CA PRO A 161 3.47 -4.45 11.32
C PRO A 161 4.91 -3.98 11.58
N ALA A 162 5.06 -2.82 12.22
CA ALA A 162 6.35 -2.33 12.68
C ALA A 162 7.08 -3.40 13.52
N GLY A 163 8.36 -3.61 13.24
CA GLY A 163 9.17 -4.67 13.84
C GLY A 163 9.20 -6.00 13.08
N ALA A 164 8.41 -6.12 11.99
CA ALA A 164 8.46 -7.24 11.05
C ALA A 164 8.75 -6.75 9.62
N ASP A 165 9.43 -5.61 9.49
CA ASP A 165 9.71 -4.93 8.21
C ASP A 165 10.60 -5.74 7.26
N ASP A 166 11.39 -6.68 7.79
CA ASP A 166 12.15 -7.67 7.01
C ASP A 166 11.27 -8.63 6.23
N SER A 167 10.01 -8.77 6.65
CA SER A 167 8.99 -9.59 6.01
C SER A 167 8.18 -8.87 4.93
N GLU A 168 8.40 -7.58 4.70
CA GLU A 168 7.64 -6.82 3.70
C GLU A 168 7.90 -7.31 2.27
N THR A 169 6.90 -7.15 1.37
CA THR A 169 6.96 -7.69 0.02
C THR A 169 6.78 -6.63 -1.06
N TRP A 170 7.68 -6.64 -2.04
CA TRP A 170 7.48 -5.95 -3.31
C TRP A 170 6.50 -6.72 -4.21
N PRO A 171 5.85 -6.07 -5.19
CA PRO A 171 5.03 -6.79 -6.18
C PRO A 171 5.78 -7.89 -6.94
N SER A 172 7.09 -7.73 -7.12
CA SER A 172 7.94 -8.73 -7.77
C SER A 172 8.45 -9.84 -6.86
N SER A 173 8.30 -9.70 -5.54
CA SER A 173 8.78 -10.70 -4.57
C SER A 173 7.97 -11.99 -4.66
N GLN A 174 8.63 -13.13 -4.45
CA GLN A 174 7.94 -14.39 -4.21
C GLN A 174 7.22 -14.32 -2.86
N LEU A 175 5.99 -14.83 -2.81
CA LEU A 175 5.21 -14.87 -1.58
C LEU A 175 5.75 -15.93 -0.62
N GLU A 176 5.90 -15.56 0.63
CA GLU A 176 6.04 -16.51 1.73
C GLU A 176 4.67 -17.00 2.22
N ARG A 177 4.68 -18.15 2.87
CA ARG A 177 3.46 -18.75 3.45
C ARG A 177 2.80 -17.84 4.49
N THR A 178 3.60 -17.07 5.24
CA THR A 178 3.10 -16.03 6.16
C THR A 178 2.23 -15.01 5.44
N HIS A 179 2.76 -14.39 4.37
CA HIS A 179 2.02 -13.37 3.62
C HIS A 179 0.77 -13.94 2.95
N LEU A 180 0.85 -15.18 2.45
CA LEU A 180 -0.32 -15.86 1.91
C LEU A 180 -1.40 -16.08 2.98
N ALA A 181 -1.02 -16.46 4.21
CA ALA A 181 -1.97 -16.64 5.33
C ALA A 181 -2.62 -15.30 5.74
N VAL A 182 -1.84 -14.22 5.79
CA VAL A 182 -2.36 -12.89 6.09
C VAL A 182 -3.36 -12.45 5.01
N GLN A 183 -3.02 -12.64 3.74
CA GLN A 183 -3.94 -12.30 2.63
C GLN A 183 -5.17 -13.22 2.58
N ALA A 184 -5.02 -14.50 2.95
CA ALA A 184 -6.16 -15.40 3.12
C ALA A 184 -7.13 -14.87 4.19
N TYR A 185 -6.59 -14.44 5.33
CA TYR A 185 -7.38 -13.80 6.39
C TYR A 185 -8.10 -12.54 5.90
N GLN A 186 -7.40 -11.65 5.20
CA GLN A 186 -7.97 -10.42 4.64
C GLN A 186 -9.12 -10.73 3.66
N LEU A 187 -8.91 -11.67 2.75
CA LEU A 187 -9.94 -12.11 1.78
C LEU A 187 -11.14 -12.75 2.46
N GLY A 188 -10.92 -13.46 3.58
CA GLY A 188 -11.97 -13.99 4.44
C GLY A 188 -12.76 -12.94 5.21
N HIS A 189 -12.21 -11.72 5.36
CA HIS A 189 -12.77 -10.63 6.16
C HIS A 189 -12.92 -9.32 5.37
N LEU A 190 -13.12 -9.40 4.06
CA LEU A 190 -13.35 -8.20 3.25
C LEU A 190 -14.51 -7.38 3.82
N SER A 191 -14.31 -6.08 3.97
CA SER A 191 -15.35 -5.16 4.42
C SER A 191 -16.49 -5.07 3.40
N GLY A 192 -17.71 -4.77 3.84
CA GLY A 192 -18.86 -4.60 2.93
C GLY A 192 -18.69 -3.47 1.91
N TRP A 193 -17.78 -2.54 2.15
CA TRP A 193 -17.51 -1.36 1.31
C TRP A 193 -16.32 -1.53 0.35
N TRP A 194 -15.68 -2.70 0.29
CA TRP A 194 -14.47 -2.90 -0.53
C TRP A 194 -14.66 -2.51 -2.02
N ARG A 195 -15.85 -2.78 -2.59
CA ARG A 195 -16.14 -2.43 -3.99
C ARG A 195 -16.16 -0.92 -4.21
N SER A 196 -16.81 -0.17 -3.31
CA SER A 196 -16.87 1.28 -3.40
C SER A 196 -15.50 1.92 -3.20
N ALA A 197 -14.64 1.38 -2.32
CA ALA A 197 -13.28 1.86 -2.15
C ALA A 197 -12.47 1.79 -3.46
N VAL A 198 -12.53 0.64 -4.15
CA VAL A 198 -11.87 0.46 -5.45
C VAL A 198 -12.43 1.41 -6.51
N THR A 199 -13.77 1.54 -6.58
CA THR A 199 -14.43 2.44 -7.55
C THR A 199 -14.09 3.91 -7.27
N ASN A 200 -14.05 4.32 -6.01
CA ASN A 200 -13.70 5.70 -5.63
C ASN A 200 -12.25 6.03 -6.03
N GLN A 201 -11.33 5.08 -5.89
CA GLN A 201 -9.94 5.31 -6.30
C GLN A 201 -9.80 5.49 -7.82
N GLU A 202 -10.70 4.94 -8.64
CA GLU A 202 -10.68 5.17 -10.08
C GLU A 202 -10.73 6.67 -10.46
N ALA A 203 -11.30 7.51 -9.59
CA ALA A 203 -11.39 8.94 -9.84
C ALA A 203 -10.02 9.62 -10.00
N VAL A 204 -8.93 9.05 -9.43
CA VAL A 204 -7.56 9.56 -9.61
C VAL A 204 -7.15 9.62 -11.07
N THR A 205 -7.66 8.72 -11.90
CA THR A 205 -7.22 8.57 -13.30
C THR A 205 -7.55 9.77 -14.19
N SER A 206 -8.50 10.62 -13.78
CA SER A 206 -8.92 11.83 -14.48
C SER A 206 -8.84 13.10 -13.61
N ALA A 207 -8.37 12.98 -12.37
CA ALA A 207 -8.38 14.08 -11.41
C ALA A 207 -7.06 14.86 -11.32
N LEU A 208 -5.93 14.31 -11.81
CA LEU A 208 -4.65 14.99 -11.69
C LEU A 208 -4.61 16.25 -12.57
N PRO A 209 -4.19 17.42 -12.02
CA PRO A 209 -4.12 18.65 -12.78
C PRO A 209 -2.97 18.62 -13.78
N ALA A 210 -2.90 19.62 -14.67
CA ALA A 210 -1.72 19.83 -15.51
C ALA A 210 -0.48 20.17 -14.67
N TYR A 211 0.67 19.63 -15.05
CA TYR A 211 1.92 19.80 -14.34
C TYR A 211 2.96 20.58 -15.16
N THR A 212 3.74 21.41 -14.49
CA THR A 212 4.95 22.00 -15.07
C THR A 212 6.01 20.92 -15.33
N PRO A 213 7.01 21.18 -16.18
CA PRO A 213 8.07 20.19 -16.48
C PRO A 213 8.74 19.58 -15.23
N LEU A 214 9.10 20.41 -14.25
CA LEU A 214 9.69 19.93 -13.01
C LEU A 214 8.74 19.05 -12.22
N LYS A 215 7.47 19.44 -12.08
CA LYS A 215 6.47 18.62 -11.39
C LYS A 215 6.22 17.29 -12.08
N LYS A 216 6.25 17.23 -13.41
CA LYS A 216 6.18 15.97 -14.15
C LYS A 216 7.32 15.01 -13.80
N GLN A 217 8.54 15.54 -13.67
CA GLN A 217 9.69 14.73 -13.25
C GLN A 217 9.55 14.26 -11.81
N VAL A 218 9.30 15.16 -10.87
CA VAL A 218 9.22 14.87 -9.42
C VAL A 218 8.05 13.92 -9.11
N LEU A 219 6.85 14.27 -9.55
CA LEU A 219 5.65 13.47 -9.26
C LEU A 219 5.62 12.15 -10.06
N GLY A 220 6.14 12.17 -11.29
CA GLY A 220 6.33 10.95 -12.07
C GLY A 220 7.34 10.00 -11.43
N PHE A 221 8.40 10.55 -10.81
CA PHE A 221 9.34 9.76 -10.03
C PHE A 221 8.67 9.18 -8.79
N ALA A 222 7.87 9.96 -8.04
CA ALA A 222 7.13 9.48 -6.89
C ALA A 222 6.17 8.33 -7.27
N ILE A 223 5.34 8.52 -8.31
CA ILE A 223 4.34 7.54 -8.76
C ILE A 223 4.99 6.21 -9.20
N ARG A 224 6.24 6.24 -9.69
CA ARG A 224 7.00 5.03 -10.07
C ARG A 224 7.19 4.05 -8.91
N TYR A 225 7.14 4.52 -7.67
CA TYR A 225 7.30 3.71 -6.47
C TYR A 225 5.98 3.30 -5.82
N ALA A 226 4.83 3.59 -6.43
CA ALA A 226 3.56 3.07 -5.96
C ALA A 226 3.62 1.53 -5.85
N GLY A 227 3.17 0.97 -4.74
CA GLY A 227 3.31 -0.45 -4.41
C GLY A 227 4.60 -0.83 -3.69
N ALA A 228 5.55 0.09 -3.50
CA ALA A 228 6.70 -0.17 -2.65
C ALA A 228 6.25 -0.41 -1.20
N PRO A 229 6.88 -1.35 -0.47
CA PRO A 229 6.51 -1.66 0.90
C PRO A 229 6.80 -0.50 1.86
N TYR A 230 6.02 -0.43 2.94
CA TYR A 230 6.37 0.39 4.09
C TYR A 230 7.45 -0.31 4.91
N ILE A 231 8.53 0.40 5.18
CA ILE A 231 9.62 -0.07 6.05
C ILE A 231 9.98 1.05 7.01
N TRP A 232 9.85 0.81 8.30
CA TRP A 232 10.18 1.79 9.34
C TRP A 232 11.65 2.22 9.26
N GLY A 233 11.89 3.53 9.17
CA GLY A 233 13.22 4.10 8.94
C GLY A 233 13.71 4.03 7.48
N GLY A 234 12.98 3.38 6.59
CA GLY A 234 13.38 3.17 5.19
C GLY A 234 13.44 4.45 4.36
N THR A 235 14.49 4.56 3.54
CA THR A 235 14.75 5.72 2.64
C THR A 235 15.21 5.31 1.26
N SER A 236 15.12 4.02 0.90
CA SER A 236 15.69 3.52 -0.35
C SER A 236 14.82 2.43 -0.97
N ALA A 237 14.70 2.45 -2.28
CA ALA A 237 14.08 1.34 -3.02
C ALA A 237 14.97 0.09 -3.09
N SER A 238 16.27 0.23 -2.80
CA SER A 238 17.23 -0.88 -2.73
C SER A 238 17.32 -1.42 -1.31
N PRO A 239 17.74 -2.69 -1.13
CA PRO A 239 18.00 -3.26 0.18
C PRO A 239 18.91 -2.37 1.02
N GLN A 240 18.55 -2.18 2.30
CA GLN A 240 19.22 -1.28 3.23
C GLN A 240 19.42 -1.95 4.58
N THR A 241 20.35 -1.43 5.39
CA THR A 241 20.54 -1.88 6.77
C THR A 241 19.96 -0.82 7.70
N LEU A 242 18.94 -1.19 8.47
CA LEU A 242 18.24 -0.31 9.41
C LEU A 242 18.33 -0.91 10.81
N PHE A 243 18.74 -0.11 11.78
CA PHE A 243 18.85 -0.54 13.17
C PHE A 243 19.63 -1.86 13.37
N GLY A 244 20.65 -2.08 12.53
CA GLY A 244 21.48 -3.30 12.56
C GLY A 244 20.90 -4.50 11.79
N THR A 245 19.68 -4.41 11.28
CA THR A 245 19.01 -5.48 10.49
C THR A 245 19.03 -5.15 9.01
N ARG A 246 19.38 -6.15 8.18
CA ARG A 246 19.26 -6.05 6.72
C ARG A 246 17.81 -6.25 6.31
N VAL A 247 17.23 -5.25 5.67
CA VAL A 247 15.88 -5.27 5.12
C VAL A 247 15.90 -5.07 3.62
N GLN A 248 14.86 -5.49 2.93
CA GLN A 248 14.66 -5.14 1.53
C GLN A 248 14.38 -3.65 1.37
N GLY A 249 14.35 -3.15 0.14
CA GLY A 249 14.00 -1.75 -0.14
C GLY A 249 12.56 -1.43 0.23
N GLY A 250 12.34 -0.22 0.70
CA GLY A 250 11.05 0.34 1.07
C GLY A 250 11.21 1.66 1.81
N PHE A 251 10.09 2.28 2.18
CA PHE A 251 10.07 3.63 2.71
C PHE A 251 9.13 3.74 3.91
N ASP A 252 9.53 4.47 4.95
CA ASP A 252 8.52 5.07 5.83
C ASP A 252 7.95 6.35 5.20
N CYS A 253 7.00 7.00 5.85
CA CYS A 253 6.34 8.19 5.30
C CYS A 253 7.33 9.32 4.98
N SER A 254 8.18 9.69 5.92
CA SER A 254 9.18 10.75 5.73
C SER A 254 10.36 10.31 4.86
N GLY A 255 10.71 9.04 4.88
CA GLY A 255 11.72 8.47 4.00
C GLY A 255 11.31 8.49 2.53
N PHE A 256 10.01 8.30 2.24
CA PHE A 256 9.48 8.45 0.91
C PHE A 256 9.57 9.91 0.41
N VAL A 257 9.19 10.88 1.27
CA VAL A 257 9.35 12.31 0.97
C VAL A 257 10.82 12.64 0.71
N TRP A 258 11.72 12.13 1.57
CA TRP A 258 13.16 12.27 1.38
C TRP A 258 13.66 11.67 0.09
N TRP A 259 13.27 10.43 -0.22
CA TRP A 259 13.64 9.74 -1.45
C TRP A 259 13.28 10.54 -2.69
N VAL A 260 12.07 11.09 -2.72
CA VAL A 260 11.55 11.83 -3.87
C VAL A 260 12.11 13.25 -3.94
N LEU A 261 12.07 14.01 -2.85
CA LEU A 261 12.31 15.45 -2.92
C LEU A 261 13.74 15.85 -2.57
N LYS A 262 14.41 15.09 -1.70
CA LYS A 262 15.76 15.44 -1.23
C LYS A 262 16.87 14.66 -1.93
N LEU A 263 16.72 13.34 -2.01
CA LEU A 263 17.81 12.46 -2.45
C LEU A 263 17.93 12.36 -3.98
N GLN A 264 17.03 13.00 -4.72
CA GLN A 264 17.07 13.06 -6.18
C GLN A 264 17.43 14.46 -6.68
N THR A 265 18.14 14.48 -7.80
CA THR A 265 18.36 15.70 -8.59
C THR A 265 17.60 15.56 -9.90
N TYR A 266 16.76 16.55 -10.20
CA TYR A 266 15.94 16.60 -11.41
C TYR A 266 16.55 17.62 -12.38
N THR A 267 16.81 17.21 -13.62
CA THR A 267 17.38 18.06 -14.65
C THR A 267 16.31 18.39 -15.68
N LEU A 268 16.05 19.67 -15.89
CA LEU A 268 15.12 20.17 -16.92
C LEU A 268 15.78 20.19 -18.31
N ALA A 269 14.96 20.32 -19.34
CA ALA A 269 15.43 20.36 -20.73
C ALA A 269 16.39 21.52 -21.03
N ASP A 270 16.31 22.61 -20.29
CA ASP A 270 17.20 23.76 -20.36
C ASP A 270 18.54 23.57 -19.60
N GLY A 271 18.77 22.38 -19.05
CA GLY A 271 19.95 22.04 -18.26
C GLY A 271 19.92 22.50 -16.81
N THR A 272 18.89 23.24 -16.39
CA THR A 272 18.75 23.62 -14.97
C THR A 272 18.43 22.40 -14.11
N THR A 273 18.98 22.37 -12.89
CA THR A 273 18.76 21.28 -11.93
C THR A 273 17.99 21.76 -10.71
N TRP A 274 17.26 20.84 -10.09
CA TRP A 274 16.60 21.07 -8.81
C TRP A 274 16.68 19.82 -7.92
N SER A 275 16.95 20.05 -6.64
CA SER A 275 16.73 19.08 -5.56
C SER A 275 16.22 19.84 -4.33
N GLY A 276 15.53 19.14 -3.43
CA GLY A 276 15.08 19.69 -2.15
C GLY A 276 16.14 19.65 -1.06
N ASP A 277 17.39 19.31 -1.38
CA ASP A 277 18.45 19.07 -0.38
C ASP A 277 18.67 20.27 0.55
N ALA A 278 18.73 21.46 0.02
CA ALA A 278 18.91 22.68 0.81
C ALA A 278 17.71 23.04 1.72
N GLN A 279 16.50 22.61 1.36
CA GLN A 279 15.28 22.92 2.10
C GLN A 279 14.93 21.83 3.12
N ILE A 280 15.13 20.57 2.77
CA ILE A 280 14.70 19.40 3.58
C ILE A 280 15.90 18.86 4.35
N ALA A 281 16.23 19.48 5.48
CA ALA A 281 17.38 19.07 6.29
C ALA A 281 17.08 17.91 7.24
N TRP A 282 15.83 17.77 7.68
CA TRP A 282 15.42 16.85 8.74
C TRP A 282 14.77 15.58 8.21
N ARG A 283 15.09 14.44 8.85
CA ARG A 283 14.70 13.11 8.38
C ARG A 283 13.31 12.68 8.85
N THR A 284 12.98 12.95 10.10
CA THR A 284 11.71 12.47 10.66
C THR A 284 10.55 13.41 10.30
N THR A 285 9.34 12.88 10.28
CA THR A 285 8.12 13.67 10.05
C THR A 285 7.98 14.78 11.09
N TYR A 286 8.26 14.45 12.36
CA TYR A 286 8.24 15.40 13.46
C TYR A 286 9.24 16.55 13.24
N ASP A 287 10.53 16.24 13.08
CA ASP A 287 11.56 17.27 12.90
C ASP A 287 11.31 18.09 11.63
N MET A 288 10.94 17.43 10.53
CA MET A 288 10.62 18.11 9.27
C MET A 288 9.49 19.15 9.47
N SER A 289 8.40 18.76 10.13
CA SER A 289 7.26 19.66 10.40
C SER A 289 7.59 20.77 11.40
N ALA A 290 8.40 20.48 12.42
CA ALA A 290 8.80 21.44 13.46
C ALA A 290 9.62 22.60 12.87
N HIS A 291 10.40 22.34 11.83
CA HIS A 291 11.25 23.36 11.19
C HIS A 291 10.55 24.08 10.02
N VAL A 292 9.26 23.85 9.77
CA VAL A 292 8.49 24.67 8.83
C VAL A 292 8.07 25.96 9.50
N PRO A 293 8.65 27.13 9.12
CA PRO A 293 8.23 28.41 9.69
C PRO A 293 6.73 28.62 9.54
N PHE A 294 6.07 29.18 10.53
CA PHE A 294 4.62 29.40 10.54
C PHE A 294 4.14 30.12 9.26
N ALA A 295 4.85 31.15 8.82
CA ALA A 295 4.55 31.90 7.60
C ALA A 295 4.61 31.05 6.31
N LYS A 296 5.33 29.90 6.34
CA LYS A 296 5.46 28.96 5.21
C LYS A 296 4.51 27.76 5.31
N ARG A 297 3.75 27.63 6.40
CA ARG A 297 2.73 26.61 6.54
C ARG A 297 1.54 26.94 5.66
N ILE A 298 1.11 25.97 4.85
CA ILE A 298 0.10 26.14 3.79
C ILE A 298 -1.21 25.50 4.24
N ALA A 299 -2.31 26.23 4.13
CA ALA A 299 -3.65 25.70 4.35
C ALA A 299 -4.07 24.79 3.18
N ARG A 300 -5.07 23.93 3.39
CA ARG A 300 -5.54 22.97 2.37
C ARG A 300 -5.96 23.64 1.07
N ALA A 301 -6.68 24.75 1.14
CA ALA A 301 -7.16 25.49 -0.03
C ALA A 301 -6.02 26.05 -0.92
N ASP A 302 -4.82 26.26 -0.36
CA ASP A 302 -3.67 26.85 -1.03
C ASP A 302 -2.65 25.81 -1.53
N LEU A 303 -2.94 24.51 -1.34
CA LEU A 303 -2.06 23.43 -1.74
C LEU A 303 -1.86 23.39 -3.25
N ARG A 304 -0.64 23.07 -3.66
CA ARG A 304 -0.23 22.89 -5.06
C ARG A 304 0.50 21.56 -5.23
N PRO A 305 0.39 20.92 -6.40
CA PRO A 305 1.12 19.69 -6.68
C PRO A 305 2.61 19.80 -6.35
N GLY A 306 3.12 18.83 -5.60
CA GLY A 306 4.49 18.78 -5.08
C GLY A 306 4.69 19.38 -3.69
N ASP A 307 3.65 19.95 -3.07
CA ASP A 307 3.72 20.36 -1.66
C ASP A 307 3.86 19.14 -0.75
N ILE A 308 4.71 19.23 0.27
CA ILE A 308 4.79 18.22 1.35
C ILE A 308 3.58 18.45 2.24
N LEU A 309 2.95 17.35 2.66
CA LEU A 309 1.76 17.33 3.51
C LEU A 309 2.10 16.75 4.87
N PHE A 310 1.47 17.28 5.92
CA PHE A 310 1.60 16.79 7.29
C PHE A 310 0.23 16.48 7.89
N TRP A 311 0.13 15.32 8.56
CA TRP A 311 -1.06 14.88 9.28
C TRP A 311 -0.78 14.74 10.76
N SER A 312 -1.78 15.08 11.58
CA SER A 312 -1.70 15.20 13.03
C SER A 312 -2.80 14.41 13.73
N SER A 313 -2.50 13.90 14.91
CA SER A 313 -3.51 13.35 15.82
C SER A 313 -4.41 14.43 16.46
N ASN A 314 -3.98 15.71 16.38
CA ASN A 314 -4.73 16.86 16.86
C ASN A 314 -4.60 18.03 15.88
N PRO A 315 -5.23 17.98 14.71
CA PRO A 315 -5.06 18.97 13.67
C PRO A 315 -5.75 20.30 14.05
N LYS A 316 -5.00 21.39 13.91
CA LYS A 316 -5.48 22.78 14.11
C LYS A 316 -5.07 23.66 12.92
N GLY A 317 -5.08 23.08 11.73
CA GLY A 317 -4.58 23.75 10.52
C GLY A 317 -3.14 24.25 10.70
N ARG A 318 -2.83 25.44 10.25
CA ARG A 318 -1.49 26.04 10.37
C ARG A 318 -0.98 26.20 11.81
N LEU A 319 -1.89 26.22 12.79
CA LEU A 319 -1.60 26.30 14.23
C LEU A 319 -1.26 24.95 14.87
N THR A 320 -1.28 23.87 14.12
CA THR A 320 -1.00 22.53 14.65
C THR A 320 0.39 22.47 15.27
N ASP A 321 0.43 21.92 16.50
CA ASP A 321 1.69 21.62 17.17
C ASP A 321 2.39 20.45 16.45
N SER A 322 3.65 20.67 16.10
CA SER A 322 4.45 19.67 15.40
C SER A 322 4.66 18.39 16.23
N SER A 323 4.58 18.45 17.57
CA SER A 323 4.66 17.28 18.44
C SER A 323 3.54 16.26 18.18
N THR A 324 2.44 16.68 17.58
CA THR A 324 1.29 15.83 17.23
C THR A 324 1.32 15.34 15.78
N ILE A 325 2.32 15.75 14.98
CA ILE A 325 2.48 15.32 13.59
C ILE A 325 3.13 13.93 13.55
N TYR A 326 2.47 13.00 12.87
CA TYR A 326 2.94 11.61 12.81
C TYR A 326 2.98 11.02 11.39
N HIS A 327 2.45 11.71 10.38
CA HIS A 327 2.46 11.25 9.01
C HIS A 327 2.76 12.37 8.01
N THR A 328 3.36 12.02 6.87
CA THR A 328 3.69 12.96 5.79
C THR A 328 3.55 12.28 4.42
N GLY A 329 3.38 13.10 3.38
CA GLY A 329 3.27 12.66 2.00
C GLY A 329 3.46 13.82 1.03
N ILE A 330 3.18 13.60 -0.25
CA ILE A 330 3.35 14.57 -1.33
C ILE A 330 2.01 14.80 -2.03
N TYR A 331 1.61 16.04 -2.17
CA TYR A 331 0.35 16.42 -2.83
C TYR A 331 0.45 16.26 -4.34
N LEU A 332 -0.49 15.53 -4.93
CA LEU A 332 -0.60 15.34 -6.37
C LEU A 332 -1.52 16.37 -7.03
N GLY A 333 -2.40 17.02 -6.28
CA GLY A 333 -3.40 17.97 -6.77
C GLY A 333 -4.83 17.41 -6.71
N ASN A 334 -5.80 18.34 -6.71
CA ASN A 334 -7.23 18.03 -6.73
C ASN A 334 -7.67 17.01 -5.65
N GLY A 335 -7.08 17.14 -4.45
CA GLY A 335 -7.38 16.26 -3.31
C GLY A 335 -6.62 14.94 -3.31
N TRP A 336 -5.74 14.66 -4.25
CA TRP A 336 -4.94 13.44 -4.27
C TRP A 336 -3.54 13.64 -3.69
N THR A 337 -3.06 12.63 -2.98
CA THR A 337 -1.73 12.54 -2.39
C THR A 337 -1.07 11.22 -2.76
N ILE A 338 0.25 11.17 -2.70
CA ILE A 338 1.03 9.94 -2.68
C ILE A 338 1.87 9.92 -1.41
N ASN A 339 1.82 8.82 -0.70
CA ASN A 339 2.50 8.67 0.59
C ASN A 339 2.84 7.21 0.86
N SER A 340 3.76 6.95 1.78
CA SER A 340 4.03 5.60 2.28
C SER A 340 3.35 5.43 3.63
N HIS A 341 2.36 4.52 3.70
CA HIS A 341 1.49 4.37 4.85
C HIS A 341 1.69 3.03 5.54
N GLY A 342 1.97 3.05 6.85
CA GLY A 342 2.29 1.85 7.64
C GLY A 342 1.13 0.90 7.92
N SER A 343 -0.11 1.37 7.78
CA SER A 343 -1.30 0.57 8.11
C SER A 343 -1.80 -0.26 6.93
N GLY A 344 -0.91 -1.01 6.29
CA GLY A 344 -1.34 -1.99 5.29
C GLY A 344 -1.26 -1.53 3.83
N ALA A 345 -0.66 -0.38 3.54
CA ALA A 345 -0.70 0.15 2.19
C ALA A 345 0.67 0.36 1.51
N GLY A 346 1.77 0.58 2.23
CA GLY A 346 3.02 1.01 1.60
C GLY A 346 2.84 2.30 0.82
N VAL A 347 3.47 2.43 -0.35
CA VAL A 347 3.34 3.62 -1.20
C VAL A 347 2.07 3.54 -2.03
N THR A 348 1.09 4.41 -1.71
CA THR A 348 -0.22 4.45 -2.38
C THR A 348 -0.63 5.86 -2.77
N LEU A 349 -1.62 5.92 -3.68
CA LEU A 349 -2.31 7.15 -4.03
C LEU A 349 -3.62 7.20 -3.25
N ASP A 350 -3.78 8.23 -2.40
CA ASP A 350 -4.92 8.38 -1.52
C ASP A 350 -5.62 9.71 -1.72
N TYR A 351 -6.93 9.74 -1.46
CA TYR A 351 -7.74 10.95 -1.56
C TYR A 351 -7.86 11.63 -0.22
N MET A 352 -7.57 12.94 -0.17
CA MET A 352 -7.68 13.79 1.02
C MET A 352 -8.65 14.96 0.84
N GLY A 353 -9.46 14.93 -0.21
CA GLY A 353 -10.50 15.93 -0.44
C GLY A 353 -11.69 15.80 0.51
N ASP A 354 -12.71 16.62 0.30
CA ASP A 354 -13.90 16.64 1.17
C ASP A 354 -14.59 15.27 1.23
N GLY A 355 -14.91 14.84 2.45
CA GLY A 355 -15.49 13.52 2.71
C GLY A 355 -14.52 12.35 2.65
N ALA A 356 -13.21 12.60 2.58
CA ALA A 356 -12.17 11.56 2.48
C ALA A 356 -11.77 10.91 3.83
N GLY A 357 -12.53 11.14 4.90
CA GLY A 357 -12.25 10.57 6.22
C GLY A 357 -10.86 10.95 6.75
N TRP A 358 -10.08 9.98 7.24
CA TRP A 358 -8.85 10.22 7.96
C TRP A 358 -7.85 11.17 7.25
N PHE A 359 -7.59 11.00 5.95
CA PHE A 359 -6.68 11.88 5.21
C PHE A 359 -7.17 13.33 5.15
N HIS A 360 -8.48 13.54 5.14
CA HIS A 360 -9.09 14.85 5.23
C HIS A 360 -9.03 15.41 6.65
N ASP A 361 -9.47 14.63 7.62
CA ASP A 361 -9.72 15.09 8.99
C ASP A 361 -8.43 15.32 9.78
N ALA A 362 -7.41 14.46 9.56
CA ALA A 362 -6.12 14.57 10.22
C ALA A 362 -5.14 15.57 9.55
N PHE A 363 -5.50 16.15 8.41
CA PHE A 363 -4.62 17.10 7.72
C PHE A 363 -4.35 18.35 8.56
N ALA A 364 -3.06 18.66 8.77
CA ALA A 364 -2.60 19.80 9.55
C ALA A 364 -2.23 20.99 8.64
N PHE A 365 -1.17 20.85 7.87
CA PHE A 365 -0.69 21.90 6.94
C PHE A 365 0.21 21.29 5.86
N GLY A 366 0.42 22.06 4.80
CA GLY A 366 1.39 21.76 3.76
C GLY A 366 2.66 22.61 3.86
N TRP A 367 3.70 22.19 3.14
CA TRP A 367 4.94 22.93 2.98
C TRP A 367 5.42 22.89 1.53
N ARG A 368 5.67 24.07 0.93
CA ARG A 368 6.12 24.20 -0.45
C ARG A 368 7.63 24.31 -0.54
N VAL A 369 8.23 23.32 -1.21
CA VAL A 369 9.68 23.29 -1.50
C VAL A 369 9.98 23.46 -2.99
N LEU A 370 9.04 23.06 -3.87
CA LEU A 370 9.19 23.25 -5.31
C LEU A 370 9.11 24.75 -5.70
N PRO A 371 9.99 25.21 -6.60
CA PRO A 371 9.97 26.59 -7.07
C PRO A 371 8.67 26.92 -7.83
N LYS A 372 8.27 28.20 -7.79
CA LYS A 372 7.14 28.69 -8.57
C LYS A 372 7.47 28.65 -10.07
N GLY A 373 6.51 28.18 -10.89
CA GLY A 373 6.57 28.30 -12.36
C GLY A 373 7.47 27.29 -13.09
N ARG A 374 8.14 26.39 -12.39
CA ARG A 374 9.00 25.35 -12.99
C ARG A 374 8.37 23.97 -12.98
#